data_d216da2e184d0f52edb542ed1dc51716
#
_entry.id   d216da2e184d0f52edb542ed1dc51716
#
_cell.length_a   1.000
_cell.length_b   1.000
_cell.length_c   1.000
_cell.angle_alpha   90.00
_cell.angle_beta   90.00
_cell.angle_gamma   90.00
#
_symmetry.space_group_name_H-M   'P 1'
#
loop_
_entity.id
_entity.type
_entity.pdbx_description
1 polymer ?
#
loop_
_entity_poly.entity_id
_entity_poly.type
_entity_poly.pdbx_seq_one_letter_code
_entity_poly.pdbx_strand_id
1 'polypeptide(L)'
;MAYSVPDLAYPFDALEPHIDARTMEIHHDKHHGAYVTNLNAALEGTEWMDRPIDTVLSNLEIIPEDKRTAVRNNGGGHANHTLFWEIMGPDGGGEPTGDLGAAISDVFGSFADLQAQVNDAGVKRFGSGWSWLVWDGTGLAVLSTPNQDSPVMEGKTPLLGVDVWEHAYYLSYQNRRPDYLAAWWNVVNWDAVGARYDAARSG
;
A
#
# COMPACT_ATOMS: atom_id res chain seq x y z
N MET A 1 -10.21 -9.33 -18.04
CA MET A 1 -9.83 -10.61 -17.33
C MET A 1 -10.07 -10.42 -15.85
N ALA A 2 -10.49 -11.48 -15.15
CA ALA A 2 -10.65 -11.39 -13.69
C ALA A 2 -9.31 -10.99 -13.01
N TYR A 3 -9.39 -10.22 -11.93
CA TYR A 3 -8.24 -9.92 -11.10
C TYR A 3 -7.71 -11.19 -10.44
N SER A 4 -6.41 -11.22 -10.16
CA SER A 4 -5.75 -12.31 -9.43
C SER A 4 -4.77 -11.74 -8.41
N VAL A 5 -4.52 -12.48 -7.35
CA VAL A 5 -3.44 -12.14 -6.42
C VAL A 5 -2.12 -12.31 -7.17
N PRO A 6 -1.23 -11.29 -7.21
CA PRO A 6 0.08 -11.44 -7.81
C PRO A 6 0.94 -12.39 -6.98
N ASP A 7 1.80 -13.18 -7.64
CA ASP A 7 2.79 -13.97 -6.93
C ASP A 7 3.78 -13.07 -6.19
N LEU A 8 4.21 -13.48 -4.98
CA LEU A 8 5.30 -12.81 -4.28
C LEU A 8 6.63 -13.07 -5.00
N ALA A 9 7.46 -12.04 -5.10
CA ALA A 9 8.81 -12.15 -5.65
C ALA A 9 9.81 -12.83 -4.67
N TYR A 10 9.39 -13.13 -3.45
CA TYR A 10 10.20 -13.67 -2.36
C TYR A 10 9.36 -14.63 -1.50
N PRO A 11 9.99 -15.59 -0.79
CA PRO A 11 9.27 -16.52 0.10
C PRO A 11 8.69 -15.81 1.33
N PHE A 12 7.69 -16.42 1.98
CA PHE A 12 6.98 -15.80 3.11
C PHE A 12 7.88 -15.46 4.31
N ASP A 13 8.98 -16.19 4.51
CA ASP A 13 9.94 -15.98 5.60
C ASP A 13 11.05 -14.95 5.27
N ALA A 14 11.05 -14.43 4.06
CA ALA A 14 12.13 -13.56 3.58
C ALA A 14 12.20 -12.20 4.30
N LEU A 15 11.11 -11.76 4.94
CA LEU A 15 11.05 -10.49 5.64
C LEU A 15 11.30 -10.61 7.16
N GLU A 16 11.62 -11.82 7.64
CA GLU A 16 12.01 -12.02 9.03
C GLU A 16 13.38 -11.35 9.34
N PRO A 17 13.56 -10.84 10.54
CA PRO A 17 12.69 -10.91 11.71
C PRO A 17 11.64 -9.79 11.80
N HIS A 18 11.48 -8.96 10.77
CA HIS A 18 10.65 -7.74 10.81
C HIS A 18 9.17 -8.03 10.59
N ILE A 19 8.83 -8.96 9.69
CA ILE A 19 7.48 -9.49 9.48
C ILE A 19 7.59 -11.01 9.44
N ASP A 20 6.85 -11.71 10.29
CA ASP A 20 6.92 -13.16 10.39
C ASP A 20 6.25 -13.87 9.20
N ALA A 21 6.76 -15.07 8.88
CA ALA A 21 6.27 -15.88 7.77
C ALA A 21 4.77 -16.17 7.85
N ARG A 22 4.25 -16.40 9.05
CA ARG A 22 2.82 -16.70 9.22
C ARG A 22 1.94 -15.50 8.94
N THR A 23 2.37 -14.31 9.35
CA THR A 23 1.70 -13.05 8.98
C THR A 23 1.69 -12.91 7.45
N MET A 24 2.84 -13.09 6.78
CA MET A 24 2.94 -12.97 5.33
C MET A 24 2.02 -13.94 4.59
N GLU A 25 2.00 -15.22 4.97
CA GLU A 25 1.14 -16.24 4.38
C GLU A 25 -0.35 -15.88 4.51
N ILE A 26 -0.79 -15.52 5.71
CA ILE A 26 -2.20 -15.19 5.95
C ILE A 26 -2.57 -13.89 5.23
N HIS A 27 -1.70 -12.88 5.29
CA HIS A 27 -1.95 -11.57 4.73
C HIS A 27 -2.05 -11.64 3.20
N HIS A 28 -1.14 -12.37 2.54
CA HIS A 28 -1.15 -12.55 1.10
C HIS A 28 -2.27 -13.50 0.65
N ASP A 29 -2.29 -14.75 1.15
CA ASP A 29 -3.18 -15.77 0.60
C ASP A 29 -4.64 -15.63 1.05
N LYS A 30 -4.88 -15.12 2.27
CA LYS A 30 -6.23 -15.06 2.84
C LYS A 30 -6.83 -13.67 2.72
N HIS A 31 -6.14 -12.62 3.24
CA HIS A 31 -6.70 -11.27 3.18
C HIS A 31 -6.71 -10.72 1.76
N HIS A 32 -5.58 -10.71 1.05
CA HIS A 32 -5.54 -10.26 -0.36
C HIS A 32 -6.39 -11.17 -1.26
N GLY A 33 -6.33 -12.50 -1.05
CA GLY A 33 -7.18 -13.45 -1.78
C GLY A 33 -8.68 -13.18 -1.63
N ALA A 34 -9.13 -12.80 -0.42
CA ALA A 34 -10.51 -12.44 -0.18
C ALA A 34 -10.91 -11.13 -0.89
N TYR A 35 -10.04 -10.11 -0.89
CA TYR A 35 -10.29 -8.88 -1.63
C TYR A 35 -10.45 -9.15 -3.13
N VAL A 36 -9.58 -9.94 -3.72
CA VAL A 36 -9.66 -10.32 -5.15
C VAL A 36 -10.95 -11.08 -5.45
N THR A 37 -11.31 -12.07 -4.63
CA THR A 37 -12.53 -12.86 -4.80
C THR A 37 -13.78 -11.97 -4.77
N ASN A 38 -13.87 -11.08 -3.77
CA ASN A 38 -15.02 -10.20 -3.59
C ASN A 38 -15.08 -9.09 -4.66
N LEU A 39 -13.92 -8.57 -5.10
CA LEU A 39 -13.86 -7.61 -6.20
C LEU A 39 -14.37 -8.21 -7.49
N ASN A 40 -13.90 -9.42 -7.84
CA ASN A 40 -14.36 -10.13 -9.03
C ASN A 40 -15.86 -10.37 -9.00
N ALA A 41 -16.41 -10.80 -7.86
CA ALA A 41 -17.85 -10.98 -7.70
C ALA A 41 -18.63 -9.66 -7.84
N ALA A 42 -18.10 -8.56 -7.30
CA ALA A 42 -18.75 -7.24 -7.41
C ALA A 42 -18.77 -6.72 -8.85
N LEU A 43 -17.71 -6.97 -9.63
CA LEU A 43 -17.57 -6.49 -11.00
C LEU A 43 -18.10 -7.45 -12.05
N GLU A 44 -18.54 -8.65 -11.67
CA GLU A 44 -19.07 -9.65 -12.61
C GLU A 44 -20.20 -9.06 -13.47
N GLY A 45 -20.09 -9.28 -14.79
CA GLY A 45 -21.05 -8.79 -15.79
C GLY A 45 -21.03 -7.28 -16.04
N THR A 46 -20.05 -6.55 -15.50
CA THR A 46 -19.86 -5.11 -15.76
C THR A 46 -18.74 -4.87 -16.77
N GLU A 47 -18.76 -3.70 -17.41
CA GLU A 47 -17.67 -3.22 -18.27
C GLU A 47 -16.36 -2.93 -17.52
N TRP A 48 -16.40 -2.89 -16.18
CA TRP A 48 -15.27 -2.58 -15.30
C TRP A 48 -14.39 -3.79 -15.02
N MET A 49 -14.87 -5.00 -15.29
CA MET A 49 -14.17 -6.26 -14.97
C MET A 49 -12.80 -6.39 -15.63
N ASP A 50 -12.62 -5.79 -16.81
CA ASP A 50 -11.39 -5.89 -17.61
C ASP A 50 -10.56 -4.59 -17.58
N ARG A 51 -10.89 -3.64 -16.73
CA ARG A 51 -10.15 -2.38 -16.59
C ARG A 51 -9.00 -2.52 -15.59
N PRO A 52 -7.90 -1.76 -15.76
CA PRO A 52 -6.88 -1.66 -14.71
C PRO A 52 -7.51 -1.20 -13.39
N ILE A 53 -7.05 -1.74 -12.27
CA ILE A 53 -7.65 -1.46 -10.96
C ILE A 53 -7.60 0.04 -10.61
N ASP A 54 -6.53 0.73 -10.94
CA ASP A 54 -6.41 2.18 -10.70
C ASP A 54 -7.45 2.97 -11.49
N THR A 55 -7.77 2.53 -12.71
CA THR A 55 -8.86 3.12 -13.51
C THR A 55 -10.21 2.92 -12.83
N VAL A 56 -10.47 1.73 -12.27
CA VAL A 56 -11.71 1.44 -11.54
C VAL A 56 -11.83 2.33 -10.30
N LEU A 57 -10.76 2.43 -9.50
CA LEU A 57 -10.75 3.22 -8.26
C LEU A 57 -10.85 4.72 -8.50
N SER A 58 -10.25 5.23 -9.57
CA SER A 58 -10.35 6.65 -9.95
C SER A 58 -11.74 7.04 -10.49
N ASN A 59 -12.60 6.06 -10.77
CA ASN A 59 -13.93 6.26 -11.37
C ASN A 59 -15.06 5.68 -10.52
N LEU A 60 -14.89 5.62 -9.20
CA LEU A 60 -15.91 5.05 -8.29
C LEU A 60 -17.29 5.72 -8.42
N GLU A 61 -17.34 7.01 -8.77
CA GLU A 61 -18.58 7.78 -8.90
C GLU A 61 -19.51 7.22 -10.00
N ILE A 62 -18.93 6.64 -11.05
CA ILE A 62 -19.69 6.07 -12.18
C ILE A 62 -19.87 4.55 -12.07
N ILE A 63 -19.31 3.90 -11.05
CA ILE A 63 -19.64 2.52 -10.69
C ILE A 63 -21.09 2.49 -10.17
N PRO A 64 -21.92 1.51 -10.57
CA PRO A 64 -23.28 1.36 -10.05
C PRO A 64 -23.33 1.43 -8.52
N GLU A 65 -24.30 2.18 -7.98
CA GLU A 65 -24.37 2.52 -6.57
C GLU A 65 -24.41 1.28 -5.67
N ASP A 66 -25.14 0.26 -6.07
CA ASP A 66 -25.26 -1.03 -5.37
C ASP A 66 -23.95 -1.82 -5.29
N LYS A 67 -23.01 -1.56 -6.19
CA LYS A 67 -21.68 -2.20 -6.28
C LYS A 67 -20.56 -1.35 -5.70
N ARG A 68 -20.73 -0.03 -5.68
CA ARG A 68 -19.69 0.97 -5.39
C ARG A 68 -18.95 0.71 -4.07
N THR A 69 -19.67 0.42 -2.99
CA THR A 69 -19.05 0.13 -1.68
C THR A 69 -18.21 -1.14 -1.71
N ALA A 70 -18.69 -2.20 -2.37
CA ALA A 70 -17.92 -3.43 -2.50
C ALA A 70 -16.66 -3.23 -3.35
N VAL A 71 -16.77 -2.49 -4.45
CA VAL A 71 -15.63 -2.15 -5.33
C VAL A 71 -14.63 -1.26 -4.60
N ARG A 72 -15.07 -0.21 -3.89
CA ARG A 72 -14.20 0.65 -3.07
C ARG A 72 -13.38 -0.17 -2.08
N ASN A 73 -14.04 -1.01 -1.29
CA ASN A 73 -13.38 -1.77 -0.23
C ASN A 73 -12.46 -2.87 -0.79
N ASN A 74 -12.95 -3.67 -1.71
CA ASN A 74 -12.21 -4.83 -2.20
C ASN A 74 -11.24 -4.45 -3.34
N GLY A 75 -11.60 -3.48 -4.17
CA GLY A 75 -10.69 -2.92 -5.17
C GLY A 75 -9.54 -2.16 -4.53
N GLY A 76 -9.84 -1.32 -3.54
CA GLY A 76 -8.80 -0.67 -2.72
C GLY A 76 -7.91 -1.68 -2.02
N GLY A 77 -8.51 -2.73 -1.42
CA GLY A 77 -7.76 -3.83 -0.82
C GLY A 77 -6.81 -4.50 -1.81
N HIS A 78 -7.29 -4.83 -3.00
CA HIS A 78 -6.45 -5.43 -4.04
C HIS A 78 -5.31 -4.48 -4.48
N ALA A 79 -5.60 -3.23 -4.80
CA ALA A 79 -4.59 -2.26 -5.24
C ALA A 79 -3.53 -1.99 -4.16
N ASN A 80 -3.97 -1.74 -2.92
CA ASN A 80 -3.08 -1.44 -1.80
C ASN A 80 -2.14 -2.61 -1.49
N HIS A 81 -2.64 -3.85 -1.50
CA HIS A 81 -1.83 -5.03 -1.21
C HIS A 81 -0.89 -5.38 -2.37
N THR A 82 -1.32 -5.20 -3.63
CA THR A 82 -0.42 -5.36 -4.79
C THR A 82 0.79 -4.45 -4.65
N LEU A 83 0.58 -3.16 -4.37
CA LEU A 83 1.65 -2.22 -4.08
C LEU A 83 2.52 -2.67 -2.89
N PHE A 84 1.89 -3.11 -1.79
CA PHE A 84 2.58 -3.47 -0.56
C PHE A 84 3.61 -4.59 -0.79
N TRP A 85 3.27 -5.60 -1.58
CA TRP A 85 4.20 -6.68 -1.93
C TRP A 85 5.37 -6.21 -2.79
N GLU A 86 5.14 -5.28 -3.72
CA GLU A 86 6.16 -4.75 -4.63
C GLU A 86 7.19 -3.87 -3.91
N ILE A 87 6.73 -3.08 -2.92
CA ILE A 87 7.59 -2.12 -2.20
C ILE A 87 8.31 -2.71 -1.00
N MET A 88 8.22 -4.02 -0.78
CA MET A 88 8.96 -4.75 0.24
C MET A 88 9.88 -5.79 -0.40
N GLY A 89 10.93 -6.16 0.31
CA GLY A 89 11.84 -7.21 -0.14
C GLY A 89 12.89 -7.59 0.91
N PRO A 90 13.54 -8.76 0.76
CA PRO A 90 14.55 -9.26 1.70
C PRO A 90 15.82 -8.40 1.76
N ASP A 91 16.14 -7.72 0.65
CA ASP A 91 17.30 -6.82 0.55
C ASP A 91 16.89 -5.36 0.78
N GLY A 92 15.75 -5.14 1.46
CA GLY A 92 15.19 -3.83 1.74
C GLY A 92 15.91 -3.08 2.87
N GLY A 93 15.35 -1.92 3.18
CA GLY A 93 15.90 -1.04 4.23
C GLY A 93 16.90 -0.01 3.70
N GLY A 94 17.63 0.61 4.63
CA GLY A 94 18.48 1.74 4.29
C GLY A 94 17.71 3.01 3.96
N GLU A 95 18.29 3.88 3.14
CA GLU A 95 17.75 5.19 2.77
C GLU A 95 17.54 5.29 1.25
N PRO A 96 16.50 6.00 0.78
CA PRO A 96 16.31 6.26 -0.65
C PRO A 96 17.45 7.11 -1.21
N THR A 97 17.87 6.80 -2.43
CA THR A 97 18.93 7.51 -3.15
C THR A 97 18.40 8.17 -4.42
N GLY A 98 19.25 8.82 -5.18
CA GLY A 98 18.89 9.44 -6.46
C GLY A 98 17.87 10.55 -6.32
N ASP A 99 17.00 10.69 -7.34
CA ASP A 99 16.00 11.76 -7.42
C ASP A 99 14.98 11.70 -6.28
N LEU A 100 14.55 10.49 -5.89
CA LEU A 100 13.65 10.32 -4.76
C LEU A 100 14.27 10.77 -3.45
N GLY A 101 15.54 10.39 -3.17
CA GLY A 101 16.26 10.81 -1.96
C GLY A 101 16.42 12.34 -1.90
N ALA A 102 16.75 12.98 -3.03
CA ALA A 102 16.83 14.42 -3.12
C ALA A 102 15.47 15.09 -2.86
N ALA A 103 14.40 14.62 -3.49
CA ALA A 103 13.06 15.15 -3.30
C ALA A 103 12.55 15.00 -1.85
N ILE A 104 12.87 13.88 -1.19
CA ILE A 104 12.55 13.67 0.23
C ILE A 104 13.28 14.71 1.10
N SER A 105 14.56 14.93 0.84
CA SER A 105 15.34 15.93 1.58
C SER A 105 14.80 17.34 1.37
N ASP A 106 14.41 17.68 0.15
CA ASP A 106 13.86 19.00 -0.19
C ASP A 106 12.50 19.25 0.47
N VAL A 107 11.60 18.24 0.48
CA VAL A 107 10.23 18.40 0.99
C VAL A 107 10.14 18.22 2.49
N PHE A 108 10.83 17.22 3.05
CA PHE A 108 10.69 16.84 4.46
C PHE A 108 11.87 17.29 5.33
N GLY A 109 13.00 17.71 4.74
CA GLY A 109 14.22 18.08 5.43
C GLY A 109 15.21 16.92 5.55
N SER A 110 14.75 15.72 5.85
CA SER A 110 15.57 14.51 5.90
C SER A 110 14.71 13.24 5.72
N PHE A 111 15.39 12.11 5.47
CA PHE A 111 14.72 10.81 5.48
C PHE A 111 14.14 10.47 6.87
N ALA A 112 14.84 10.80 7.94
CA ALA A 112 14.35 10.60 9.30
C ALA A 112 13.05 11.40 9.57
N ASP A 113 12.93 12.60 9.02
CA ASP A 113 11.70 13.41 9.15
C ASP A 113 10.54 12.83 8.33
N LEU A 114 10.80 12.27 7.15
CA LEU A 114 9.80 11.48 6.40
C LEU A 114 9.33 10.28 7.22
N GLN A 115 10.28 9.48 7.76
CA GLN A 115 9.94 8.31 8.59
C GLN A 115 9.07 8.72 9.78
N ALA A 116 9.42 9.80 10.46
CA ALA A 116 8.67 10.32 11.60
C ALA A 116 7.24 10.70 11.19
N GLN A 117 7.05 11.37 10.04
CA GLN A 117 5.72 11.77 9.56
C GLN A 117 4.87 10.57 9.13
N VAL A 118 5.43 9.60 8.41
CA VAL A 118 4.72 8.38 8.00
C VAL A 118 4.34 7.55 9.23
N ASN A 119 5.24 7.39 10.19
CA ASN A 119 4.97 6.66 11.42
C ASN A 119 3.89 7.35 12.26
N ASP A 120 3.96 8.67 12.41
CA ASP A 120 2.95 9.46 13.14
C ASP A 120 1.56 9.34 12.49
N ALA A 121 1.50 9.45 11.16
CA ALA A 121 0.25 9.23 10.41
C ALA A 121 -0.31 7.82 10.62
N GLY A 122 0.53 6.79 10.64
CA GLY A 122 0.15 5.41 10.91
C GLY A 122 -0.33 5.17 12.35
N VAL A 123 0.37 5.74 13.33
CA VAL A 123 -0.02 5.67 14.76
C VAL A 123 -1.34 6.37 15.01
N LYS A 124 -1.52 7.57 14.43
CA LYS A 124 -2.74 8.38 14.57
C LYS A 124 -3.93 7.85 13.77
N ARG A 125 -3.70 6.92 12.83
CA ARG A 125 -4.79 6.25 12.11
C ARG A 125 -5.59 5.39 13.10
N PHE A 126 -6.70 5.96 13.59
CA PHE A 126 -7.58 5.25 14.53
C PHE A 126 -8.29 4.09 13.82
N GLY A 127 -8.10 2.88 14.35
CA GLY A 127 -8.62 1.64 13.74
C GLY A 127 -7.76 1.17 12.57
N SER A 128 -8.43 0.61 11.56
CA SER A 128 -7.82 0.05 10.36
C SER A 128 -7.52 1.11 9.31
N GLY A 129 -6.47 0.92 8.55
CA GLY A 129 -6.13 1.80 7.45
C GLY A 129 -4.66 1.70 7.04
N TRP A 130 -4.19 2.73 6.39
CA TRP A 130 -2.86 2.81 5.80
C TRP A 130 -2.21 4.16 6.07
N SER A 131 -0.88 4.20 6.10
CA SER A 131 -0.07 5.41 6.05
C SER A 131 0.76 5.43 4.77
N TRP A 132 0.82 6.58 4.10
CA TRP A 132 1.31 6.69 2.73
C TRP A 132 2.34 7.80 2.55
N LEU A 133 3.31 7.56 1.66
CA LEU A 133 4.00 8.58 0.88
C LEU A 133 3.37 8.57 -0.53
N VAL A 134 2.91 9.72 -0.99
CA VAL A 134 2.24 9.87 -2.29
C VAL A 134 2.90 10.96 -3.14
N TRP A 135 2.73 10.87 -4.44
CA TRP A 135 2.81 12.00 -5.37
C TRP A 135 1.41 12.57 -5.59
N ASP A 136 1.21 13.85 -5.28
CA ASP A 136 -0.11 14.49 -5.36
C ASP A 136 -0.38 15.22 -6.69
N GLY A 137 0.51 15.03 -7.68
CA GLY A 137 0.50 15.72 -8.97
C GLY A 137 1.45 16.93 -9.01
N THR A 138 1.92 17.40 -7.84
CA THR A 138 2.82 18.56 -7.73
C THR A 138 4.06 18.29 -6.89
N GLY A 139 3.96 17.36 -5.93
CA GLY A 139 5.04 17.05 -5.00
C GLY A 139 4.77 15.82 -4.16
N LEU A 140 5.72 15.53 -3.26
CA LEU A 140 5.60 14.48 -2.27
C LEU A 140 4.73 14.95 -1.10
N ALA A 141 3.86 14.07 -0.62
CA ALA A 141 3.04 14.32 0.58
C ALA A 141 2.87 13.05 1.40
N VAL A 142 2.69 13.20 2.72
CA VAL A 142 2.33 12.13 3.63
C VAL A 142 0.84 12.26 4.00
N LEU A 143 0.13 11.15 3.94
CA LEU A 143 -1.28 11.08 4.37
C LEU A 143 -1.62 9.71 4.94
N SER A 144 -2.80 9.57 5.54
CA SER A 144 -3.34 8.27 5.93
C SER A 144 -4.78 8.11 5.46
N THR A 145 -5.15 6.89 5.08
CA THR A 145 -6.50 6.55 4.64
C THR A 145 -7.14 5.51 5.57
N PRO A 146 -8.48 5.56 5.79
CA PRO A 146 -9.17 4.56 6.58
C PRO A 146 -9.40 3.28 5.77
N ASN A 147 -9.50 2.16 6.46
CA ASN A 147 -9.84 0.85 5.89
C ASN A 147 -8.97 0.51 4.67
N GLN A 148 -9.59 0.25 3.50
CA GLN A 148 -8.89 -0.04 2.25
C GLN A 148 -9.00 1.12 1.23
N ASP A 149 -9.35 2.33 1.68
CA ASP A 149 -9.30 3.49 0.81
C ASP A 149 -7.88 3.70 0.29
N SER A 150 -7.76 3.87 -1.02
CA SER A 150 -6.49 4.10 -1.71
C SER A 150 -6.34 5.56 -2.10
N PRO A 151 -5.13 6.15 -2.04
CA PRO A 151 -4.87 7.49 -2.57
C PRO A 151 -5.29 7.69 -4.02
N VAL A 152 -5.32 6.63 -4.82
CA VAL A 152 -5.80 6.64 -6.22
C VAL A 152 -7.24 7.16 -6.32
N MET A 153 -8.09 6.90 -5.33
CA MET A 153 -9.47 7.38 -5.27
C MET A 153 -9.57 8.91 -5.17
N GLU A 154 -8.48 9.57 -4.78
CA GLU A 154 -8.36 11.03 -4.67
C GLU A 154 -7.45 11.63 -5.75
N GLY A 155 -7.12 10.87 -6.80
CA GLY A 155 -6.26 11.30 -7.90
C GLY A 155 -4.78 11.43 -7.52
N LYS A 156 -4.34 10.77 -6.44
CA LYS A 156 -2.94 10.76 -6.00
C LYS A 156 -2.28 9.43 -6.36
N THR A 157 -0.98 9.46 -6.63
CA THR A 157 -0.20 8.24 -6.93
C THR A 157 0.49 7.75 -5.67
N PRO A 158 0.12 6.57 -5.12
CA PRO A 158 0.82 6.00 -3.98
C PRO A 158 2.22 5.51 -4.41
N LEU A 159 3.24 5.97 -3.71
CA LEU A 159 4.64 5.58 -3.92
C LEU A 159 5.07 4.52 -2.93
N LEU A 160 4.69 4.70 -1.67
CA LEU A 160 4.96 3.81 -0.56
C LEU A 160 3.76 3.83 0.38
N GLY A 161 3.40 2.65 0.91
CA GLY A 161 2.30 2.52 1.86
C GLY A 161 2.57 1.43 2.88
N VAL A 162 2.27 1.71 4.15
CA VAL A 162 2.34 0.73 5.23
C VAL A 162 0.93 0.43 5.75
N ASP A 163 0.61 -0.86 5.78
CA ASP A 163 -0.65 -1.37 6.30
C ASP A 163 -0.66 -1.30 7.83
N VAL A 164 -1.63 -0.59 8.41
CA VAL A 164 -1.80 -0.51 9.86
C VAL A 164 -3.08 -1.20 10.36
N TRP A 165 -3.67 -2.05 9.52
CA TRP A 165 -4.63 -3.05 9.98
C TRP A 165 -3.93 -4.01 10.95
N GLU A 166 -4.60 -4.44 12.01
CA GLU A 166 -4.00 -5.36 12.99
C GLU A 166 -3.56 -6.68 12.38
N HIS A 167 -4.22 -7.15 11.32
CA HIS A 167 -3.81 -8.39 10.63
C HIS A 167 -2.39 -8.31 10.02
N ALA A 168 -1.87 -7.11 9.77
CA ALA A 168 -0.52 -6.93 9.21
C ALA A 168 0.60 -7.14 10.24
N TYR A 169 0.30 -7.09 11.56
CA TYR A 169 1.37 -7.07 12.56
C TYR A 169 1.03 -7.76 13.89
N TYR A 170 -0.23 -8.15 14.13
CA TYR A 170 -0.67 -8.58 15.47
C TYR A 170 0.04 -9.83 16.00
N LEU A 171 0.40 -10.79 15.14
CA LEU A 171 1.05 -12.02 15.58
C LEU A 171 2.39 -11.74 16.25
N SER A 172 3.20 -10.80 15.76
CA SER A 172 4.51 -10.47 16.29
C SER A 172 4.51 -9.27 17.23
N TYR A 173 3.65 -8.28 16.98
CA TYR A 173 3.69 -6.99 17.68
C TYR A 173 2.49 -6.75 18.61
N GLN A 174 1.39 -7.48 18.48
CA GLN A 174 0.13 -7.31 19.20
C GLN A 174 -0.33 -5.84 19.12
N ASN A 175 -0.53 -5.16 20.24
CA ASN A 175 -0.95 -3.78 20.30
C ASN A 175 0.18 -2.76 20.06
N ARG A 176 1.41 -3.21 19.81
CA ARG A 176 2.59 -2.34 19.65
C ARG A 176 2.77 -1.89 18.21
N ARG A 177 1.74 -1.23 17.64
CA ARG A 177 1.81 -0.66 16.29
C ARG A 177 3.05 0.22 16.04
N PRO A 178 3.50 1.08 16.99
CA PRO A 178 4.73 1.85 16.80
C PRO A 178 5.97 0.98 16.56
N ASP A 179 6.09 -0.17 17.23
CA ASP A 179 7.24 -1.07 17.06
C ASP A 179 7.22 -1.73 15.67
N TYR A 180 6.03 -2.13 15.20
CA TYR A 180 5.85 -2.65 13.84
C TYR A 180 6.23 -1.59 12.79
N LEU A 181 5.73 -0.36 12.93
CA LEU A 181 6.06 0.72 12.01
C LEU A 181 7.57 1.01 11.97
N ALA A 182 8.24 0.98 13.13
CA ALA A 182 9.70 1.14 13.18
C ALA A 182 10.45 -0.02 12.50
N ALA A 183 9.97 -1.26 12.68
CA ALA A 183 10.59 -2.45 12.09
C ALA A 183 10.36 -2.54 10.58
N TRP A 184 9.20 -2.10 10.08
CA TRP A 184 8.82 -2.20 8.68
C TRP A 184 9.79 -1.49 7.72
N TRP A 185 10.42 -0.39 8.13
CA TRP A 185 11.40 0.32 7.29
C TRP A 185 12.59 -0.54 6.85
N ASN A 186 12.90 -1.60 7.58
CA ASN A 186 14.01 -2.50 7.25
C ASN A 186 13.71 -3.41 6.05
N VAL A 187 12.48 -3.47 5.59
CA VAL A 187 12.06 -4.32 4.45
C VAL A 187 11.63 -3.51 3.23
N VAL A 188 11.72 -2.17 3.28
CA VAL A 188 11.32 -1.30 2.17
C VAL A 188 12.27 -1.44 0.99
N ASN A 189 11.72 -1.78 -0.17
CA ASN A 189 12.43 -1.85 -1.45
C ASN A 189 12.47 -0.45 -2.09
N TRP A 190 13.53 0.29 -1.82
CA TRP A 190 13.69 1.66 -2.33
C TRP A 190 13.83 1.75 -3.85
N ASP A 191 14.32 0.72 -4.51
CA ASP A 191 14.38 0.69 -5.98
C ASP A 191 12.97 0.68 -6.59
N ALA A 192 12.07 -0.12 -6.02
CA ALA A 192 10.66 -0.13 -6.45
C ALA A 192 9.96 1.20 -6.16
N VAL A 193 10.18 1.80 -4.97
CA VAL A 193 9.61 3.11 -4.62
C VAL A 193 10.15 4.22 -5.52
N GLY A 194 11.46 4.20 -5.83
CA GLY A 194 12.10 5.14 -6.74
C GLY A 194 11.54 5.05 -8.15
N ALA A 195 11.38 3.84 -8.70
CA ALA A 195 10.79 3.63 -10.02
C ALA A 195 9.35 4.16 -10.10
N ARG A 196 8.56 3.99 -9.04
CA ARG A 196 7.19 4.54 -8.95
C ARG A 196 7.20 6.07 -8.90
N TYR A 197 8.14 6.66 -8.17
CA TYR A 197 8.32 8.11 -8.13
C TYR A 197 8.67 8.68 -9.51
N ASP A 198 9.60 8.06 -10.23
CA ASP A 198 9.99 8.49 -11.58
C ASP A 198 8.84 8.39 -12.58
N ALA A 199 8.07 7.30 -12.50
CA ALA A 199 6.86 7.13 -13.32
C ALA A 199 5.81 8.22 -13.02
N ALA A 200 5.56 8.52 -11.74
CA ALA A 200 4.57 9.52 -11.32
C ALA A 200 4.93 10.94 -11.76
N ARG A 201 6.23 11.29 -11.81
CA ARG A 201 6.70 12.61 -12.28
C ARG A 201 6.61 12.78 -13.80
N SER A 202 6.63 11.67 -14.53
CA SER A 202 6.72 11.68 -16.00
C SER A 202 5.36 11.68 -16.69
N GLY A 203 4.28 11.39 -15.97
CA GLY A 203 2.90 11.33 -16.43
C GLY A 203 2.14 12.59 -16.15
#